data_861eccb9450bce58a0118560dee38e26
#
_entry.id   861eccb9450bce58a0118560dee38e26
#
_cell.length_a   1.000
_cell.length_b   1.000
_cell.length_c   1.000
_cell.angle_alpha   90.00
_cell.angle_beta   90.00
_cell.angle_gamma   90.00
#
_symmetry.space_group_name_H-M   'P 1'
#
loop_
_entity.id
_entity.type
_entity.pdbx_description
1 polymer ?
#
loop_
_entity_poly.entity_id
_entity_poly.type
_entity_poly.pdbx_seq_one_letter_code
_entity_poly.pdbx_strand_id
1 'polypeptide(L)'
;MDYSQESMRLQKYLARAGVASRRACEAIILAGRVSVNGAVVTELGTKVVPERDTVEVDGKVVLLGDSQVILMLNKPKGYLTSMSDPFSRACVSDLIPTDRYPGIFPVGRLDCNTTGLLLFTTDGELGNKLLHPREHVDKTYHALVAGHVSSDALCQLESGVVLEDGITSPAKAEVIKKTKKNTWLSLTIHEGRKRQVRRMCDAVGFPVKELQRVSFGPLSLGDLKQGFYRELTAVECRELCGDK
;
A
#
# COMPACT_ATOMS: atom_id res chain seq x y z
N MET A 1 21.69 -26.94 11.19
CA MET A 1 21.30 -25.55 10.95
C MET A 1 19.95 -25.36 11.61
N ASP A 2 19.95 -24.69 12.72
CA ASP A 2 18.75 -24.50 13.55
C ASP A 2 17.95 -23.34 12.91
N TYR A 3 17.02 -23.69 12.00
CA TYR A 3 16.01 -22.73 11.57
C TYR A 3 15.08 -22.56 12.77
N SER A 4 15.28 -21.50 13.54
CA SER A 4 14.33 -21.06 14.56
C SER A 4 13.01 -20.73 13.83
N GLN A 5 12.10 -21.71 13.79
CA GLN A 5 10.77 -21.58 13.17
C GLN A 5 10.04 -20.44 13.87
N GLU A 6 9.89 -19.33 13.17
CA GLU A 6 9.40 -18.09 13.75
C GLU A 6 7.90 -18.21 14.03
N SER A 7 7.54 -18.25 15.31
CA SER A 7 6.13 -18.29 15.71
C SER A 7 5.43 -17.00 15.35
N MET A 8 4.20 -17.05 14.85
CA MET A 8 3.38 -15.88 14.58
C MET A 8 2.03 -15.92 15.30
N ARG A 9 1.42 -14.76 15.52
CA ARG A 9 0.09 -14.69 16.13
C ARG A 9 -0.95 -15.34 15.23
N LEU A 10 -1.87 -16.10 15.83
CA LEU A 10 -2.91 -16.85 15.12
C LEU A 10 -3.74 -15.98 14.17
N GLN A 11 -4.16 -14.78 14.57
CA GLN A 11 -4.86 -13.86 13.68
C GLN A 11 -3.99 -13.35 12.50
N LYS A 12 -2.63 -13.31 12.66
CA LYS A 12 -1.71 -13.02 11.54
C LYS A 12 -1.68 -14.18 10.56
N TYR A 13 -1.62 -15.41 11.09
CA TYR A 13 -1.66 -16.65 10.30
C TYR A 13 -2.94 -16.71 9.45
N LEU A 14 -4.12 -16.60 10.08
CA LEU A 14 -5.42 -16.67 9.41
C LEU A 14 -5.58 -15.57 8.34
N ALA A 15 -5.15 -14.36 8.64
CA ALA A 15 -5.22 -13.26 7.67
C ALA A 15 -4.28 -13.48 6.47
N ARG A 16 -3.06 -14.01 6.71
CA ARG A 16 -2.10 -14.35 5.66
C ARG A 16 -2.60 -15.51 4.79
N ALA A 17 -3.34 -16.45 5.37
CA ALA A 17 -4.00 -17.52 4.66
C ALA A 17 -5.29 -17.09 3.90
N GLY A 18 -5.66 -15.80 3.98
CA GLY A 18 -6.81 -15.26 3.25
C GLY A 18 -8.17 -15.51 3.89
N VAL A 19 -8.23 -15.98 5.14
CA VAL A 19 -9.51 -16.27 5.83
C VAL A 19 -10.34 -14.98 5.98
N ALA A 20 -9.73 -13.91 6.52
CA ALA A 20 -10.36 -12.59 6.68
C ALA A 20 -9.29 -11.52 7.03
N SER A 21 -9.71 -10.27 7.24
CA SER A 21 -8.82 -9.25 7.81
C SER A 21 -8.37 -9.66 9.22
N ARG A 22 -7.20 -9.17 9.70
CA ARG A 22 -6.68 -9.50 11.04
C ARG A 22 -7.71 -9.27 12.15
N ARG A 23 -8.47 -8.15 12.10
CA ARG A 23 -9.53 -7.84 13.08
C ARG A 23 -10.72 -8.79 12.96
N ALA A 24 -11.11 -9.16 11.75
CA ALA A 24 -12.17 -10.15 11.55
C ALA A 24 -11.72 -11.55 12.00
N CYS A 25 -10.46 -11.92 11.81
CA CYS A 25 -9.89 -13.17 12.34
C CYS A 25 -9.92 -13.19 13.88
N GLU A 26 -9.68 -12.06 14.55
CA GLU A 26 -9.83 -11.98 16.01
C GLU A 26 -11.28 -12.29 16.44
N ALA A 27 -12.28 -11.78 15.73
CA ALA A 27 -13.68 -12.12 16.01
C ALA A 27 -13.99 -13.61 15.77
N ILE A 28 -13.42 -14.23 14.73
CA ILE A 28 -13.55 -15.68 14.44
C ILE A 28 -12.93 -16.51 15.55
N ILE A 29 -11.75 -16.12 16.07
CA ILE A 29 -11.08 -16.78 17.19
C ILE A 29 -11.95 -16.69 18.46
N LEU A 30 -12.40 -15.49 18.83
CA LEU A 30 -13.26 -15.29 20.01
C LEU A 30 -14.57 -16.07 19.93
N ALA A 31 -15.08 -16.31 18.73
CA ALA A 31 -16.29 -17.12 18.51
C ALA A 31 -16.04 -18.64 18.64
N GLY A 32 -14.82 -19.10 18.96
CA GLY A 32 -14.49 -20.52 19.12
C GLY A 32 -14.50 -21.31 17.81
N ARG A 33 -14.38 -20.64 16.66
CA ARG A 33 -14.43 -21.25 15.33
C ARG A 33 -13.06 -21.71 14.82
N VAL A 34 -12.00 -21.52 15.61
CA VAL A 34 -10.62 -21.88 15.25
C VAL A 34 -10.12 -22.96 16.17
N SER A 35 -9.52 -24.00 15.60
CA SER A 35 -8.74 -24.99 16.35
C SER A 35 -7.28 -24.99 15.92
N VAL A 36 -6.40 -25.32 16.87
CA VAL A 36 -4.97 -25.50 16.65
C VAL A 36 -4.61 -26.87 17.21
N ASN A 37 -4.08 -27.75 16.37
CA ASN A 37 -3.75 -29.14 16.73
C ASN A 37 -4.94 -29.88 17.35
N GLY A 38 -6.15 -29.65 16.84
CA GLY A 38 -7.40 -30.24 17.31
C GLY A 38 -8.02 -29.58 18.57
N ALA A 39 -7.36 -28.63 19.21
CA ALA A 39 -7.88 -27.90 20.36
C ALA A 39 -8.48 -26.56 19.95
N VAL A 40 -9.73 -26.27 20.38
CA VAL A 40 -10.38 -24.99 20.13
C VAL A 40 -9.64 -23.86 20.86
N VAL A 41 -9.37 -22.77 20.15
CA VAL A 41 -8.68 -21.57 20.65
C VAL A 41 -9.63 -20.39 20.62
N THR A 42 -9.81 -19.76 21.79
CA THR A 42 -10.60 -18.52 21.95
C THR A 42 -9.76 -17.35 22.47
N GLU A 43 -8.51 -17.60 22.84
CA GLU A 43 -7.61 -16.59 23.42
C GLU A 43 -6.90 -15.78 22.33
N LEU A 44 -7.04 -14.44 22.39
CA LEU A 44 -6.29 -13.54 21.53
C LEU A 44 -4.82 -13.51 21.94
N GLY A 45 -3.94 -13.42 20.94
CA GLY A 45 -2.50 -13.42 21.17
C GLY A 45 -1.86 -14.80 21.08
N THR A 46 -2.63 -15.89 21.03
CA THR A 46 -2.14 -17.23 20.74
C THR A 46 -1.20 -17.22 19.54
N LYS A 47 -0.09 -17.94 19.68
CA LYS A 47 0.93 -18.09 18.62
C LYS A 47 0.90 -19.47 18.03
N VAL A 48 1.21 -19.56 16.75
CA VAL A 48 1.35 -20.82 15.99
C VAL A 48 2.67 -20.83 15.23
N VAL A 49 3.22 -22.01 15.02
CA VAL A 49 4.39 -22.26 14.16
C VAL A 49 3.87 -22.87 12.84
N PRO A 50 3.92 -22.14 11.71
CA PRO A 50 3.22 -22.52 10.47
C PRO A 50 3.49 -23.93 9.96
N GLU A 51 4.74 -24.38 10.07
CA GLU A 51 5.18 -25.68 9.52
C GLU A 51 4.92 -26.86 10.48
N ARG A 52 4.54 -26.58 11.73
CA ARG A 52 4.35 -27.59 12.77
C ARG A 52 2.90 -27.71 13.23
N ASP A 53 2.22 -26.55 13.33
CA ASP A 53 0.89 -26.50 13.91
C ASP A 53 -0.18 -26.59 12.82
N THR A 54 -1.14 -27.48 12.99
CA THR A 54 -2.31 -27.60 12.12
C THR A 54 -3.37 -26.62 12.61
N VAL A 55 -3.74 -25.66 11.76
CA VAL A 55 -4.77 -24.65 12.05
C VAL A 55 -6.02 -24.95 11.24
N GLU A 56 -7.17 -24.96 11.90
CA GLU A 56 -8.46 -25.18 11.24
C GLU A 56 -9.44 -24.05 11.57
N VAL A 57 -10.30 -23.74 10.61
CA VAL A 57 -11.45 -22.85 10.78
C VAL A 57 -12.70 -23.61 10.38
N ASP A 58 -13.69 -23.69 11.28
CA ASP A 58 -14.92 -24.47 11.10
C ASP A 58 -14.64 -25.92 10.63
N GLY A 59 -13.59 -26.57 11.19
CA GLY A 59 -13.18 -27.93 10.85
C GLY A 59 -12.47 -28.09 9.51
N LYS A 60 -12.12 -26.99 8.82
CA LYS A 60 -11.34 -27.02 7.56
C LYS A 60 -9.93 -26.56 7.81
N VAL A 61 -8.96 -27.36 7.40
CA VAL A 61 -7.53 -26.99 7.49
C VAL A 61 -7.25 -25.76 6.66
N VAL A 62 -6.54 -24.81 7.25
CA VAL A 62 -6.12 -23.55 6.63
C VAL A 62 -4.61 -23.60 6.45
N LEU A 63 -4.15 -23.44 5.20
CA LEU A 63 -2.73 -23.47 4.85
C LEU A 63 -2.27 -22.06 4.41
N LEU A 64 -1.02 -21.74 4.69
CA LEU A 64 -0.38 -20.57 4.11
C LEU A 64 -0.01 -20.87 2.65
N GLY A 65 -0.21 -19.90 1.77
CA GLY A 65 0.30 -19.99 0.39
C GLY A 65 1.84 -19.93 0.36
N ASP A 66 2.45 -20.72 -0.51
CA ASP A 66 3.91 -20.87 -0.60
C ASP A 66 4.65 -19.67 -1.20
N SER A 67 3.96 -18.77 -1.89
CA SER A 67 4.60 -17.69 -2.64
C SER A 67 4.33 -16.31 -2.04
N GLN A 68 5.41 -15.57 -1.79
CA GLN A 68 5.34 -14.14 -1.55
C GLN A 68 5.13 -13.44 -2.91
N VAL A 69 3.98 -12.82 -3.07
CA VAL A 69 3.63 -12.12 -4.32
C VAL A 69 3.62 -10.62 -4.10
N ILE A 70 4.14 -9.90 -5.07
CA ILE A 70 4.02 -8.45 -5.14
C ILE A 70 3.39 -8.10 -6.48
N LEU A 71 2.24 -7.41 -6.44
CA LEU A 71 1.57 -6.89 -7.61
C LEU A 71 1.72 -5.38 -7.69
N MET A 72 1.86 -4.87 -8.89
CA MET A 72 1.75 -3.44 -9.23
C MET A 72 0.43 -3.23 -9.96
N LEU A 73 -0.43 -2.39 -9.42
CA LEU A 73 -1.67 -1.92 -10.05
C LEU A 73 -1.51 -0.47 -10.49
N ASN A 74 -1.92 -0.15 -11.72
CA ASN A 74 -2.21 1.23 -12.09
C ASN A 74 -3.63 1.57 -11.68
N LYS A 75 -3.79 2.05 -10.44
CA LYS A 75 -5.08 2.35 -9.84
C LYS A 75 -5.83 3.43 -10.64
N PRO A 76 -7.05 3.18 -11.12
CA PRO A 76 -7.87 4.19 -11.75
C PRO A 76 -8.51 5.14 -10.72
N LYS A 77 -9.05 6.26 -11.20
CA LYS A 77 -9.88 7.17 -10.40
C LYS A 77 -11.21 6.49 -10.02
N GLY A 78 -11.77 6.85 -8.86
CA GLY A 78 -13.08 6.38 -8.42
C GLY A 78 -13.02 5.16 -7.48
N TYR A 79 -11.90 4.45 -7.41
CA TYR A 79 -11.73 3.27 -6.56
C TYR A 79 -11.15 3.62 -5.19
N LEU A 80 -11.72 3.05 -4.14
CA LEU A 80 -11.18 3.13 -2.78
C LEU A 80 -10.00 2.19 -2.62
N THR A 81 -8.94 2.63 -1.94
CA THR A 81 -7.85 1.73 -1.53
C THR A 81 -8.27 0.96 -0.28
N SER A 82 -9.08 -0.05 -0.50
CA SER A 82 -9.59 -0.98 0.51
C SER A 82 -9.78 -2.36 -0.11
N MET A 83 -9.78 -3.40 0.73
CA MET A 83 -10.12 -4.77 0.32
C MET A 83 -11.62 -5.04 0.40
N SER A 84 -12.39 -4.20 1.09
CA SER A 84 -13.85 -4.25 1.14
C SER A 84 -14.40 -2.90 1.56
N ASP A 85 -15.68 -2.65 1.24
CA ASP A 85 -16.39 -1.45 1.66
C ASP A 85 -17.82 -1.79 2.07
N PRO A 86 -18.28 -1.39 3.27
CA PRO A 86 -19.62 -1.72 3.76
C PRO A 86 -20.74 -1.03 2.97
N PHE A 87 -20.42 0.00 2.18
CA PHE A 87 -21.36 0.73 1.32
C PHE A 87 -21.29 0.32 -0.13
N SER A 88 -20.65 -0.82 -0.45
CA SER A 88 -20.52 -1.37 -1.80
C SER A 88 -19.94 -0.40 -2.84
N ARG A 89 -19.08 0.53 -2.40
CA ARG A 89 -18.32 1.39 -3.31
C ARG A 89 -17.18 0.58 -3.95
N ALA A 90 -16.84 0.88 -5.20
CA ALA A 90 -15.76 0.22 -5.92
C ALA A 90 -14.44 0.27 -5.15
N CYS A 91 -13.82 -0.86 -4.95
CA CYS A 91 -12.57 -1.04 -4.22
C CYS A 91 -11.45 -1.56 -5.13
N VAL A 92 -10.21 -1.31 -4.76
CA VAL A 92 -9.06 -1.83 -5.52
C VAL A 92 -8.99 -3.36 -5.52
N SER A 93 -9.65 -4.04 -4.57
CA SER A 93 -9.85 -5.49 -4.56
C SER A 93 -10.59 -6.01 -5.80
N ASP A 94 -11.47 -5.19 -6.39
CA ASP A 94 -12.23 -5.57 -7.59
C ASP A 94 -11.36 -5.61 -8.86
N LEU A 95 -10.13 -5.07 -8.77
CA LEU A 95 -9.19 -4.93 -9.90
C LEU A 95 -8.06 -5.96 -9.87
N ILE A 96 -7.97 -6.78 -8.83
CA ILE A 96 -6.92 -7.79 -8.67
C ILE A 96 -7.52 -9.16 -8.34
N PRO A 97 -6.88 -10.27 -8.72
CA PRO A 97 -7.39 -11.62 -8.47
C PRO A 97 -7.13 -12.06 -7.03
N THR A 98 -7.96 -11.61 -6.09
CA THR A 98 -7.82 -11.88 -4.65
C THR A 98 -7.96 -13.36 -4.29
N ASP A 99 -8.73 -14.11 -5.06
CA ASP A 99 -8.89 -15.57 -4.98
C ASP A 99 -7.63 -16.35 -5.37
N ARG A 100 -6.87 -15.83 -6.35
CA ARG A 100 -5.55 -16.38 -6.74
C ARG A 100 -4.47 -16.11 -5.69
N TYR A 101 -4.57 -14.98 -4.98
CA TYR A 101 -3.58 -14.54 -3.98
C TYR A 101 -4.24 -14.30 -2.63
N PRO A 102 -4.59 -15.39 -1.90
CA PRO A 102 -5.20 -15.27 -0.57
C PRO A 102 -4.34 -14.41 0.37
N GLY A 103 -4.98 -13.55 1.14
CA GLY A 103 -4.29 -12.67 2.08
C GLY A 103 -3.57 -11.48 1.47
N ILE A 104 -3.68 -11.23 0.16
CA ILE A 104 -3.08 -10.06 -0.48
C ILE A 104 -3.74 -8.75 0.01
N PHE A 105 -2.94 -7.70 0.18
CA PHE A 105 -3.41 -6.39 0.64
C PHE A 105 -2.58 -5.25 0.02
N PRO A 106 -3.13 -4.02 -0.08
CA PRO A 106 -2.42 -2.89 -0.65
C PRO A 106 -1.32 -2.36 0.29
N VAL A 107 -0.16 -2.05 -0.28
CA VAL A 107 0.96 -1.38 0.41
C VAL A 107 0.71 0.13 0.39
N GLY A 108 0.20 0.63 1.49
CA GLY A 108 -0.23 2.02 1.61
C GLY A 108 -1.53 2.31 0.89
N ARG A 109 -1.77 3.60 0.66
CA ARG A 109 -3.05 4.05 0.10
C ARG A 109 -2.84 5.17 -0.91
N LEU A 110 -3.72 5.19 -1.90
CA LEU A 110 -4.01 6.34 -2.75
C LEU A 110 -5.45 6.80 -2.48
N ASP A 111 -5.70 8.10 -2.50
CA ASP A 111 -7.06 8.63 -2.38
C ASP A 111 -7.93 8.14 -3.56
N CYS A 112 -9.25 8.17 -3.40
CA CYS A 112 -10.21 7.78 -4.43
C CYS A 112 -9.98 8.52 -5.76
N ASN A 113 -9.65 9.82 -5.68
CA ASN A 113 -9.37 10.69 -6.85
C ASN A 113 -7.90 10.76 -7.25
N THR A 114 -7.03 9.89 -6.72
CA THR A 114 -5.62 9.78 -7.10
C THR A 114 -5.44 8.49 -7.90
N THR A 115 -4.71 8.57 -8.98
CA THR A 115 -4.44 7.44 -9.88
C THR A 115 -3.00 6.96 -9.75
N GLY A 116 -2.65 5.87 -10.43
CA GLY A 116 -1.27 5.44 -10.63
C GLY A 116 -0.84 4.27 -9.77
N LEU A 117 0.46 4.15 -9.56
CA LEU A 117 1.13 3.01 -8.98
C LEU A 117 0.67 2.72 -7.56
N LEU A 118 0.04 1.57 -7.36
CA LEU A 118 -0.30 1.01 -6.06
C LEU A 118 0.23 -0.42 -5.99
N LEU A 119 1.01 -0.71 -4.96
CA LEU A 119 1.53 -2.06 -4.72
C LEU A 119 0.58 -2.86 -3.85
N PHE A 120 0.58 -4.18 -4.06
CA PHE A 120 -0.06 -5.16 -3.20
C PHE A 120 0.94 -6.25 -2.85
N THR A 121 0.83 -6.84 -1.69
CA THR A 121 1.66 -7.98 -1.29
C THR A 121 0.91 -8.94 -0.38
N THR A 122 1.33 -10.20 -0.36
CA THR A 122 0.95 -11.18 0.66
C THR A 122 1.88 -11.14 1.88
N ASP A 123 3.03 -10.44 1.77
CA ASP A 123 4.01 -10.30 2.83
C ASP A 123 3.75 -9.06 3.70
N GLY A 124 3.28 -9.30 4.92
CA GLY A 124 2.98 -8.23 5.88
C GLY A 124 4.21 -7.53 6.44
N GLU A 125 5.37 -8.16 6.42
CA GLU A 125 6.61 -7.58 6.93
C GLU A 125 7.21 -6.62 5.91
N LEU A 126 7.27 -7.08 4.65
CA LEU A 126 7.65 -6.23 3.53
C LEU A 126 6.71 -5.01 3.41
N GLY A 127 5.38 -5.24 3.46
CA GLY A 127 4.40 -4.15 3.41
C GLY A 127 4.60 -3.12 4.52
N ASN A 128 4.90 -3.57 5.74
CA ASN A 128 5.19 -2.69 6.87
C ASN A 128 6.53 -1.95 6.68
N LYS A 129 7.59 -2.64 6.26
CA LYS A 129 8.90 -2.06 5.96
C LYS A 129 8.77 -0.92 4.95
N LEU A 130 8.13 -1.16 3.82
CA LEU A 130 7.95 -0.19 2.73
C LEU A 130 7.15 1.07 3.14
N LEU A 131 6.31 0.98 4.16
CA LEU A 131 5.49 2.08 4.66
C LEU A 131 6.10 2.78 5.88
N HIS A 132 7.11 2.18 6.50
CA HIS A 132 7.67 2.71 7.72
C HIS A 132 8.39 4.05 7.46
N PRO A 133 8.12 5.11 8.23
CA PRO A 133 8.74 6.43 8.00
C PRO A 133 10.27 6.42 7.95
N ARG A 134 10.92 5.51 8.69
CA ARG A 134 12.40 5.39 8.73
C ARG A 134 13.01 4.88 7.43
N GLU A 135 12.26 4.21 6.59
CA GLU A 135 12.75 3.67 5.31
C GLU A 135 12.82 4.73 4.21
N HIS A 136 12.21 5.90 4.43
CA HIS A 136 12.26 7.05 3.52
C HIS A 136 12.00 6.70 2.04
N VAL A 137 11.10 5.73 1.78
CA VAL A 137 10.80 5.29 0.41
C VAL A 137 10.22 6.45 -0.39
N ASP A 138 10.92 6.87 -1.43
CA ASP A 138 10.51 7.94 -2.32
C ASP A 138 9.24 7.58 -3.11
N LYS A 139 8.35 8.56 -3.26
CA LYS A 139 7.11 8.44 -4.03
C LYS A 139 6.99 9.65 -4.94
N THR A 140 7.06 9.44 -6.24
CA THR A 140 6.94 10.53 -7.22
C THR A 140 5.54 10.60 -7.76
N TYR A 141 5.03 11.82 -7.78
CA TYR A 141 3.70 12.15 -8.28
C TYR A 141 3.80 13.13 -9.45
N HIS A 142 3.01 12.89 -10.48
CA HIS A 142 2.70 13.90 -11.48
C HIS A 142 1.40 14.58 -11.08
N ALA A 143 1.46 15.90 -10.87
CA ALA A 143 0.33 16.71 -10.44
C ALA A 143 0.00 17.77 -11.48
N LEU A 144 -1.21 17.76 -12.02
CA LEU A 144 -1.75 18.89 -12.80
C LEU A 144 -2.33 19.90 -11.82
N VAL A 145 -1.69 21.06 -11.72
CA VAL A 145 -2.14 22.15 -10.85
C VAL A 145 -2.73 23.32 -11.64
N ALA A 146 -3.62 24.08 -11.04
CA ALA A 146 -4.19 25.26 -11.63
C ALA A 146 -3.15 26.39 -11.68
N GLY A 147 -3.10 27.12 -12.78
CA GLY A 147 -2.19 28.25 -12.93
C GLY A 147 -0.77 27.91 -13.37
N HIS A 148 0.08 28.91 -13.41
CA HIS A 148 1.50 28.78 -13.74
C HIS A 148 2.33 28.92 -12.47
N VAL A 149 2.91 27.81 -12.03
CA VAL A 149 3.69 27.75 -10.79
C VAL A 149 4.92 28.64 -10.92
N SER A 150 5.12 29.48 -9.92
CA SER A 150 6.28 30.39 -9.81
C SER A 150 7.51 29.66 -9.24
N SER A 151 8.69 30.25 -9.44
CA SER A 151 9.92 29.74 -8.84
C SER A 151 9.86 29.74 -7.31
N ASP A 152 9.25 30.77 -6.71
CA ASP A 152 9.10 30.87 -5.24
C ASP A 152 8.23 29.75 -4.68
N ALA A 153 7.13 29.39 -5.39
CA ALA A 153 6.30 28.27 -4.98
C ALA A 153 7.03 26.92 -5.08
N LEU A 154 7.87 26.74 -6.11
CA LEU A 154 8.74 25.56 -6.20
C LEU A 154 9.72 25.49 -5.03
N CYS A 155 10.41 26.59 -4.73
CA CYS A 155 11.32 26.66 -3.59
C CYS A 155 10.62 26.34 -2.25
N GLN A 156 9.38 26.83 -2.07
CA GLN A 156 8.58 26.50 -0.89
C GLN A 156 8.24 25.01 -0.82
N LEU A 157 7.83 24.38 -1.93
CA LEU A 157 7.57 22.94 -2.00
C LEU A 157 8.82 22.12 -1.66
N GLU A 158 9.99 22.55 -2.13
CA GLU A 158 11.27 21.88 -1.90
C GLU A 158 11.78 22.05 -0.47
N SER A 159 11.58 23.20 0.13
CA SER A 159 12.04 23.49 1.51
C SER A 159 11.15 22.87 2.59
N GLY A 160 9.94 22.49 2.22
CA GLY A 160 8.89 22.04 3.12
C GLY A 160 7.83 23.10 3.35
N VAL A 161 6.59 22.68 3.43
CA VAL A 161 5.38 23.50 3.52
C VAL A 161 4.74 23.34 4.89
N VAL A 162 4.30 24.45 5.49
CA VAL A 162 3.53 24.43 6.74
C VAL A 162 2.11 23.95 6.44
N LEU A 163 1.73 22.82 7.04
CA LEU A 163 0.39 22.26 7.00
C LEU A 163 -0.21 22.25 8.41
N GLU A 164 -1.50 21.93 8.54
CA GLU A 164 -2.20 21.86 9.82
C GLU A 164 -1.56 20.86 10.80
N ASP A 165 -0.95 19.79 10.27
CA ASP A 165 -0.28 18.71 11.01
C ASP A 165 1.26 18.88 11.06
N GLY A 166 1.76 20.09 10.87
CA GLY A 166 3.16 20.48 10.95
C GLY A 166 3.85 20.65 9.60
N ILE A 167 5.10 21.10 9.62
CA ILE A 167 5.91 21.30 8.42
C ILE A 167 6.17 19.95 7.73
N THR A 168 6.05 19.91 6.40
CA THR A 168 6.39 18.72 5.61
C THR A 168 7.90 18.55 5.53
N SER A 169 8.34 17.31 5.33
CA SER A 169 9.73 17.07 4.92
C SER A 169 10.04 17.75 3.59
N PRO A 170 11.31 18.11 3.33
CA PRO A 170 11.76 18.58 2.03
C PRO A 170 11.32 17.63 0.90
N ALA A 171 10.97 18.19 -0.25
CA ALA A 171 10.56 17.43 -1.42
C ALA A 171 11.45 17.78 -2.62
N LYS A 172 11.36 17.00 -3.72
CA LYS A 172 11.90 17.41 -5.03
C LYS A 172 10.72 17.87 -5.86
N ALA A 173 10.78 19.08 -6.41
CA ALA A 173 9.68 19.67 -7.19
C ALA A 173 10.19 20.25 -8.52
N GLU A 174 9.64 19.74 -9.63
CA GLU A 174 10.05 20.15 -10.97
C GLU A 174 8.83 20.43 -11.84
N VAL A 175 8.95 21.43 -12.74
CA VAL A 175 7.95 21.68 -13.77
C VAL A 175 8.20 20.74 -14.94
N ILE A 176 7.27 19.81 -15.18
CA ILE A 176 7.32 18.91 -16.35
C ILE A 176 6.89 19.66 -17.62
N LYS A 177 5.75 20.38 -17.52
CA LYS A 177 5.14 21.05 -18.68
C LYS A 177 4.19 22.15 -18.24
N LYS A 178 4.23 23.30 -18.96
CA LYS A 178 3.21 24.34 -18.86
C LYS A 178 2.20 24.23 -20.00
N THR A 179 0.92 24.38 -19.67
CA THR A 179 -0.18 24.48 -20.64
C THR A 179 -0.74 25.89 -20.62
N LYS A 180 -1.74 26.21 -21.45
CA LYS A 180 -2.34 27.58 -21.48
C LYS A 180 -2.85 28.03 -20.09
N LYS A 181 -3.32 27.15 -19.23
CA LYS A 181 -3.99 27.49 -17.94
C LYS A 181 -3.47 26.73 -16.73
N ASN A 182 -2.60 25.75 -16.91
CA ASN A 182 -2.19 24.82 -15.83
C ASN A 182 -0.71 24.46 -15.97
N THR A 183 -0.15 23.91 -14.91
CA THR A 183 1.22 23.38 -14.89
C THR A 183 1.18 21.91 -14.49
N TRP A 184 1.93 21.06 -15.18
CA TRP A 184 2.27 19.73 -14.72
C TRP A 184 3.55 19.80 -13.89
N LEU A 185 3.47 19.29 -12.65
CA LEU A 185 4.61 19.16 -11.74
C LEU A 185 4.97 17.70 -11.54
N SER A 186 6.27 17.42 -11.41
CA SER A 186 6.79 16.24 -10.76
C SER A 186 7.08 16.59 -9.31
N LEU A 187 6.50 15.86 -8.36
CA LEU A 187 6.75 16.07 -6.94
C LEU A 187 7.12 14.73 -6.28
N THR A 188 8.36 14.65 -5.75
CA THR A 188 8.85 13.47 -5.03
C THR A 188 8.88 13.75 -3.54
N ILE A 189 8.21 12.91 -2.77
CA ILE A 189 8.16 12.94 -1.29
C ILE A 189 8.51 11.57 -0.72
N HIS A 190 9.08 11.50 0.48
CA HIS A 190 9.39 10.23 1.17
C HIS A 190 8.45 9.93 2.35
N GLU A 191 7.65 10.88 2.79
CA GLU A 191 6.61 10.69 3.81
C GLU A 191 5.23 10.42 3.17
N GLY A 192 4.20 10.17 3.99
CA GLY A 192 2.87 9.78 3.48
C GLY A 192 1.72 10.28 4.34
N ARG A 193 1.63 11.61 4.58
CA ARG A 193 0.50 12.21 5.31
C ARG A 193 -0.78 12.17 4.46
N LYS A 194 -1.93 12.24 5.13
CA LYS A 194 -3.24 12.28 4.46
C LYS A 194 -3.29 13.41 3.43
N ARG A 195 -3.52 13.07 2.15
CA ARG A 195 -3.63 14.02 1.02
C ARG A 195 -2.46 15.01 0.90
N GLN A 196 -1.26 14.59 1.26
CA GLN A 196 -0.11 15.46 1.44
C GLN A 196 0.18 16.33 0.19
N VAL A 197 0.40 15.73 -0.97
CA VAL A 197 0.71 16.46 -2.22
C VAL A 197 -0.37 17.50 -2.54
N ARG A 198 -1.65 17.17 -2.35
CA ARG A 198 -2.74 18.15 -2.59
C ARG A 198 -2.67 19.31 -1.63
N ARG A 199 -2.48 19.05 -0.32
CA ARG A 199 -2.37 20.09 0.70
C ARG A 199 -1.13 20.96 0.49
N MET A 200 0.02 20.36 0.13
CA MET A 200 1.23 21.12 -0.18
C MET A 200 1.00 22.10 -1.35
N CYS A 201 0.43 21.60 -2.45
CA CYS A 201 0.14 22.45 -3.62
C CYS A 201 -0.91 23.53 -3.30
N ASP A 202 -1.95 23.19 -2.54
CA ASP A 202 -2.99 24.13 -2.10
C ASP A 202 -2.39 25.26 -1.24
N ALA A 203 -1.48 24.91 -0.31
CA ALA A 203 -0.84 25.87 0.60
C ALA A 203 0.07 26.88 -0.12
N VAL A 204 0.67 26.50 -1.25
CA VAL A 204 1.45 27.43 -2.10
C VAL A 204 0.60 28.11 -3.18
N GLY A 205 -0.74 27.94 -3.16
CA GLY A 205 -1.70 28.64 -4.03
C GLY A 205 -1.99 27.96 -5.37
N PHE A 206 -1.58 26.70 -5.57
CA PHE A 206 -1.76 25.97 -6.84
C PHE A 206 -2.56 24.66 -6.66
N PRO A 207 -3.90 24.72 -6.57
CA PRO A 207 -4.73 23.55 -6.31
C PRO A 207 -4.58 22.45 -7.37
N VAL A 208 -4.50 21.20 -6.89
CA VAL A 208 -4.31 20.01 -7.72
C VAL A 208 -5.62 19.58 -8.38
N LYS A 209 -5.67 19.56 -9.70
CA LYS A 209 -6.77 19.04 -10.53
C LYS A 209 -6.66 17.53 -10.75
N GLU A 210 -5.47 17.07 -11.13
CA GLU A 210 -5.18 15.67 -11.37
C GLU A 210 -3.92 15.28 -10.61
N LEU A 211 -3.90 14.03 -10.09
CA LEU A 211 -2.77 13.49 -9.35
C LEU A 211 -2.57 12.03 -9.70
N GLN A 212 -1.36 11.69 -10.13
CA GLN A 212 -0.96 10.35 -10.45
C GLN A 212 0.35 10.02 -9.76
N ARG A 213 0.41 8.91 -9.01
CA ARG A 213 1.67 8.37 -8.52
C ARG A 213 2.35 7.57 -9.64
N VAL A 214 3.51 8.02 -10.09
CA VAL A 214 4.25 7.42 -11.20
C VAL A 214 5.39 6.52 -10.76
N SER A 215 5.91 6.70 -9.52
CA SER A 215 6.91 5.82 -8.94
C SER A 215 6.71 5.56 -7.45
N PHE A 216 7.28 4.46 -6.98
CA PHE A 216 7.34 4.06 -5.59
C PHE A 216 8.69 3.35 -5.35
N GLY A 217 9.60 3.98 -4.59
CA GLY A 217 10.98 3.54 -4.48
C GLY A 217 11.63 3.42 -5.87
N PRO A 218 12.27 2.28 -6.17
CA PRO A 218 12.90 2.05 -7.47
C PRO A 218 11.89 1.76 -8.60
N LEU A 219 10.63 1.48 -8.25
CA LEU A 219 9.64 1.04 -9.22
C LEU A 219 9.01 2.21 -9.97
N SER A 220 8.90 2.06 -11.27
CA SER A 220 8.18 2.98 -12.16
C SER A 220 6.89 2.34 -12.69
N LEU A 221 5.85 3.15 -12.85
CA LEU A 221 4.58 2.72 -13.44
C LEU A 221 4.74 2.24 -14.88
N GLY A 222 5.66 2.86 -15.65
CA GLY A 222 5.88 2.54 -17.07
C GLY A 222 4.60 2.63 -17.90
N ASP A 223 4.46 1.69 -18.83
CA ASP A 223 3.33 1.62 -19.78
C ASP A 223 2.13 0.83 -19.25
N LEU A 224 2.10 0.48 -17.96
CA LEU A 224 0.97 -0.26 -17.36
C LEU A 224 -0.31 0.56 -17.49
N LYS A 225 -1.29 0.06 -18.24
CA LYS A 225 -2.56 0.76 -18.49
C LYS A 225 -3.39 0.91 -17.21
N GLN A 226 -4.14 1.99 -17.11
CA GLN A 226 -5.05 2.24 -15.98
C GLN A 226 -6.07 1.10 -15.82
N GLY A 227 -6.27 0.65 -14.57
CA GLY A 227 -7.14 -0.48 -14.23
C GLY A 227 -6.47 -1.85 -14.37
N PHE A 228 -5.26 -1.92 -14.92
CA PHE A 228 -4.52 -3.18 -15.06
C PHE A 228 -3.48 -3.34 -13.96
N TYR A 229 -3.16 -4.59 -13.67
CA TYR A 229 -2.10 -4.98 -12.75
C TYR A 229 -1.11 -5.93 -13.45
N ARG A 230 0.07 -6.07 -12.86
CA ARG A 230 1.03 -7.11 -13.18
C ARG A 230 1.79 -7.56 -11.92
N GLU A 231 2.35 -8.73 -11.96
CA GLU A 231 3.34 -9.14 -10.96
C GLU A 231 4.65 -8.35 -11.18
N LEU A 232 5.40 -8.13 -10.11
CA LEU A 232 6.76 -7.61 -10.21
C LEU A 232 7.69 -8.71 -10.72
N THR A 233 8.67 -8.32 -11.51
CA THR A 233 9.75 -9.20 -11.91
C THR A 233 10.67 -9.50 -10.72
N ALA A 234 11.45 -10.59 -10.80
CA ALA A 234 12.43 -10.91 -9.77
C ALA A 234 13.48 -9.80 -9.56
N VAL A 235 13.80 -9.04 -10.60
CA VAL A 235 14.72 -7.88 -10.51
C VAL A 235 14.06 -6.77 -9.70
N GLU A 236 12.83 -6.37 -10.06
CA GLU A 236 12.07 -5.35 -9.34
C GLU A 236 11.85 -5.72 -7.85
N CYS A 237 11.61 -7.00 -7.56
CA CYS A 237 11.49 -7.47 -6.18
C CYS A 237 12.78 -7.27 -5.39
N ARG A 238 13.95 -7.65 -5.96
CA ARG A 238 15.25 -7.44 -5.31
C ARG A 238 15.53 -5.95 -5.09
N GLU A 239 15.34 -5.12 -6.09
CA GLU A 239 15.54 -3.67 -6.00
C GLU A 239 14.64 -3.06 -4.90
N LEU A 240 13.36 -3.48 -4.82
CA LEU A 240 12.41 -3.01 -3.82
C LEU A 240 12.78 -3.44 -2.40
N CYS A 241 13.31 -4.66 -2.22
CA CYS A 241 13.76 -5.17 -0.92
C CYS A 241 15.09 -4.57 -0.46
N GLY A 242 15.86 -3.96 -1.37
CA GLY A 242 17.20 -3.43 -1.10
C GLY A 242 18.29 -4.52 -1.12
N ASP A 243 17.98 -5.69 -1.67
CA ASP A 243 18.92 -6.78 -1.86
C ASP A 243 19.79 -6.46 -3.10
N LYS A 244 21.11 -6.31 -2.86
CA LYS A 244 22.10 -6.07 -3.91
C LYS A 244 22.57 -7.37 -4.54
#